data_e0f6e691b8d4b6def84b1603b6d16797
#
_entry.id   e0f6e691b8d4b6def84b1603b6d16797
#
_cell.length_a   1.000
_cell.length_b   1.000
_cell.length_c   1.000
_cell.angle_alpha   90.00
_cell.angle_beta   90.00
_cell.angle_gamma   90.00
#
_symmetry.space_group_name_H-M   'P 1'
#
loop_
_entity.id
_entity.type
_entity.pdbx_description
1 polymer ?
#
loop_
_entity_poly.entity_id
_entity_poly.type
_entity_poly.pdbx_seq_one_letter_code
_entity_poly.pdbx_strand_id
1 'polypeptide(L)'
;EEKQVTAVSGINQMNAAAQFANTMSVLLAAGITLDQAVETTARVMDNALFRDEVQAMRGTIEQGRTLTDCLKGRKHFPQTMIDMCAVGEETGELEDTLENVADYYTNEADFRIQRLLAMLEPTLLILLSIFAGFIVVSIYLPIFTMYDLM
;
A
#
# COMPACT_ATOMS: atom_id res chain seq x y z
N GLU A 1 9.77 -4.69 15.18
CA GLU A 1 8.92 -3.46 15.11
C GLU A 1 9.23 -2.63 13.87
N GLU A 2 10.49 -2.33 13.63
CA GLU A 2 10.93 -1.52 12.48
C GLU A 2 10.53 -2.13 11.13
N LYS A 3 10.66 -3.45 10.98
CA LYS A 3 10.26 -4.15 9.75
C LYS A 3 8.75 -4.13 9.52
N GLN A 4 7.95 -4.17 10.58
CA GLN A 4 6.51 -4.10 10.47
C GLN A 4 6.03 -2.70 10.10
N VAL A 5 6.64 -1.67 10.68
CA VAL A 5 6.35 -0.27 10.33
C VAL A 5 6.69 0.00 8.86
N THR A 6 7.82 -0.51 8.39
CA THR A 6 8.22 -0.38 6.98
C THR A 6 7.24 -1.10 6.04
N ALA A 7 6.77 -2.29 6.43
CA ALA A 7 5.78 -3.05 5.64
C ALA A 7 4.43 -2.32 5.56
N VAL A 8 3.94 -1.77 6.68
CA VAL A 8 2.68 -1.00 6.72
C VAL A 8 2.80 0.28 5.89
N SER A 9 3.93 0.97 5.97
CA SER A 9 4.22 2.15 5.16
C SER A 9 4.20 1.82 3.66
N GLY A 10 4.80 0.68 3.27
CA GLY A 10 4.78 0.20 1.89
C GLY A 10 3.36 -0.11 1.40
N ILE A 11 2.52 -0.71 2.23
CA ILE A 11 1.11 -1.00 1.91
C ILE A 11 0.33 0.30 1.71
N ASN A 12 0.51 1.29 2.58
CA ASN A 12 -0.14 2.59 2.47
C ASN A 12 0.26 3.30 1.17
N GLN A 13 1.53 3.23 0.80
CA GLN A 13 2.05 3.78 -0.45
C GLN A 13 1.41 3.09 -1.66
N MET A 14 1.28 1.77 -1.64
CA MET A 14 0.65 1.01 -2.72
C MET A 14 -0.84 1.31 -2.84
N ASN A 15 -1.56 1.41 -1.72
CA ASN A 15 -2.97 1.79 -1.72
C ASN A 15 -3.19 3.20 -2.29
N ALA A 16 -2.34 4.15 -1.91
CA ALA A 16 -2.41 5.51 -2.42
C ALA A 16 -2.10 5.58 -3.92
N ALA A 17 -1.10 4.83 -4.39
CA ALA A 17 -0.77 4.73 -5.81
C ALA A 17 -1.92 4.10 -6.61
N ALA A 18 -2.54 3.05 -6.08
CA ALA A 18 -3.71 2.41 -6.69
C ALA A 18 -4.89 3.36 -6.76
N GLN A 19 -5.17 4.09 -5.69
CA GLN A 19 -6.25 5.09 -5.65
C GLN A 19 -6.03 6.20 -6.67
N PHE A 20 -4.81 6.73 -6.75
CA PHE A 20 -4.42 7.73 -7.74
C PHE A 20 -4.64 7.23 -9.16
N ALA A 21 -4.09 6.06 -9.50
CA ALA A 21 -4.19 5.48 -10.82
C ALA A 21 -5.62 5.17 -11.22
N ASN A 22 -6.42 4.59 -10.32
CA ASN A 22 -7.82 4.27 -10.57
C ASN A 22 -8.65 5.54 -10.81
N THR A 23 -8.50 6.55 -9.97
CA THR A 23 -9.24 7.82 -10.10
C THR A 23 -8.86 8.53 -11.39
N MET A 24 -7.57 8.60 -11.71
CA MET A 24 -7.10 9.21 -12.95
C MET A 24 -7.62 8.46 -14.18
N SER A 25 -7.60 7.14 -14.16
CA SER A 25 -8.11 6.31 -15.26
C SER A 25 -9.60 6.59 -15.53
N VAL A 26 -10.41 6.60 -14.49
CA VAL A 26 -11.85 6.87 -14.59
C VAL A 26 -12.12 8.28 -15.14
N LEU A 27 -11.43 9.27 -14.64
CA LEU A 27 -11.61 10.67 -15.04
C LEU A 27 -11.17 10.91 -16.50
N LEU A 28 -10.05 10.36 -16.89
CA LEU A 28 -9.55 10.48 -18.27
C LEU A 28 -10.47 9.73 -19.25
N ALA A 29 -10.98 8.56 -18.86
CA ALA A 29 -11.96 7.81 -19.66
C ALA A 29 -13.27 8.58 -19.87
N ALA A 30 -13.64 9.43 -18.90
CA ALA A 30 -14.81 10.31 -19.00
C ALA A 30 -14.57 11.56 -19.87
N GLY A 31 -13.37 11.72 -20.42
CA GLY A 31 -13.02 12.86 -21.27
C GLY A 31 -12.59 14.12 -20.53
N ILE A 32 -12.29 14.00 -19.23
CA ILE A 32 -11.80 15.12 -18.41
C ILE A 32 -10.33 15.40 -18.77
N THR A 33 -9.94 16.67 -18.84
CA THR A 33 -8.56 17.07 -19.13
C THR A 33 -7.62 16.65 -18.00
N LEU A 34 -6.34 16.48 -18.34
CA LEU A 34 -5.33 15.98 -17.40
C LEU A 34 -5.18 16.87 -16.16
N ASP A 35 -5.20 18.19 -16.32
CA ASP A 35 -5.10 19.14 -15.22
C ASP A 35 -6.30 19.08 -14.27
N GLN A 36 -7.50 18.97 -14.81
CA GLN A 36 -8.73 18.81 -14.04
C GLN A 36 -8.78 17.45 -13.35
N ALA A 37 -8.33 16.40 -14.03
CA ALA A 37 -8.25 15.05 -13.47
C ALA A 37 -7.30 15.01 -12.27
N VAL A 38 -6.14 15.64 -12.37
CA VAL A 38 -5.18 15.74 -11.25
C VAL A 38 -5.77 16.51 -10.07
N GLU A 39 -6.43 17.64 -10.34
CA GLU A 39 -7.07 18.42 -9.27
C GLU A 39 -8.14 17.63 -8.54
N THR A 40 -9.01 16.95 -9.27
CA THR A 40 -10.08 16.12 -8.70
C THR A 40 -9.51 14.95 -7.91
N THR A 41 -8.48 14.30 -8.44
CA THR A 41 -7.79 13.20 -7.77
C THR A 41 -7.19 13.65 -6.45
N ALA A 42 -6.57 14.83 -6.41
CA ALA A 42 -6.02 15.39 -5.18
C ALA A 42 -7.08 15.55 -4.09
N ARG A 43 -8.30 15.91 -4.45
CA ARG A 43 -9.40 16.11 -3.50
C ARG A 43 -9.88 14.80 -2.87
N VAL A 44 -9.80 13.68 -3.59
CA VAL A 44 -10.30 12.38 -3.12
C VAL A 44 -9.21 11.52 -2.48
N MET A 45 -7.94 11.95 -2.52
CA MET A 45 -6.84 11.22 -1.89
C MET A 45 -6.97 11.25 -0.37
N ASP A 46 -6.96 10.08 0.25
CA ASP A 46 -7.05 9.94 1.71
C ASP A 46 -5.72 10.27 2.41
N ASN A 47 -4.60 9.94 1.78
CA ASN A 47 -3.28 10.17 2.33
C ASN A 47 -2.85 11.63 2.10
N ALA A 48 -2.61 12.37 3.18
CA ALA A 48 -2.26 13.78 3.11
C ALA A 48 -0.94 14.04 2.36
N LEU A 49 0.05 13.18 2.50
CA LEU A 49 1.33 13.32 1.81
C LEU A 49 1.16 13.20 0.29
N PHE A 50 0.40 12.21 -0.15
CA PHE A 50 0.09 12.03 -1.57
C PHE A 50 -0.80 13.16 -2.10
N ARG A 51 -1.75 13.61 -1.29
CA ARG A 51 -2.61 14.75 -1.66
C ARG A 51 -1.78 16.00 -1.97
N ASP A 52 -0.83 16.33 -1.11
CA ASP A 52 0.04 17.50 -1.28
C ASP A 52 0.91 17.35 -2.52
N GLU A 53 1.46 16.17 -2.77
CA GLU A 53 2.23 15.89 -3.99
C GLU A 53 1.39 16.01 -5.26
N VAL A 54 0.18 15.47 -5.26
CA VAL A 54 -0.73 15.52 -6.42
C VAL A 54 -1.17 16.96 -6.68
N GLN A 55 -1.44 17.74 -5.65
CA GLN A 55 -1.76 19.17 -5.82
C GLN A 55 -0.59 19.94 -6.44
N ALA A 56 0.64 19.65 -6.03
CA ALA A 56 1.82 20.28 -6.59
C ALA A 56 2.04 19.91 -8.07
N MET A 57 1.59 18.72 -8.49
CA MET A 57 1.68 18.27 -9.88
C MET A 57 0.84 19.12 -10.85
N ARG A 58 -0.28 19.67 -10.37
CA ARG A 58 -1.17 20.49 -11.20
C ARG A 58 -0.44 21.66 -11.87
N GLY A 59 0.37 22.40 -11.12
CA GLY A 59 1.14 23.52 -11.65
C GLY A 59 2.11 23.10 -12.77
N THR A 60 2.71 21.93 -12.62
CA THR A 60 3.63 21.37 -13.62
C THR A 60 2.87 20.96 -14.90
N ILE A 61 1.69 20.39 -14.77
CA ILE A 61 0.84 20.01 -15.91
C ILE A 61 0.34 21.25 -16.66
N GLU A 62 -0.05 22.30 -15.96
CA GLU A 62 -0.46 23.57 -16.54
C GLU A 62 0.65 24.22 -17.39
N GLN A 63 1.92 23.93 -17.07
CA GLN A 63 3.06 24.35 -17.86
C GLN A 63 3.27 23.54 -19.16
N GLY A 64 2.38 22.58 -19.45
CA GLY A 64 2.45 21.74 -20.63
C GLY A 64 3.35 20.51 -20.51
N ARG A 65 3.76 20.15 -19.30
CA ARG A 65 4.56 18.95 -19.05
C ARG A 65 3.68 17.70 -18.99
N THR A 66 4.28 16.56 -19.28
CA THR A 66 3.59 15.26 -19.23
C THR A 66 3.37 14.79 -17.79
N LEU A 67 2.43 13.86 -17.59
CA LEU A 67 2.21 13.24 -16.30
C LEU A 67 3.47 12.52 -15.80
N THR A 68 4.21 11.87 -16.69
CA THR A 68 5.46 11.19 -16.36
C THR A 68 6.50 12.17 -15.81
N ASP A 69 6.64 13.35 -16.42
CA ASP A 69 7.55 14.40 -15.93
C ASP A 69 7.16 14.89 -14.54
N CYS A 70 5.87 14.98 -14.26
CA CYS A 70 5.37 15.35 -12.94
C CYS A 70 5.69 14.30 -11.88
N LEU A 71 5.59 13.02 -12.23
CA LEU A 71 5.81 11.91 -11.29
C LEU A 71 7.30 11.68 -11.00
N LYS A 72 8.19 11.96 -11.94
CA LYS A 72 9.64 11.68 -11.81
C LYS A 72 10.30 12.36 -10.60
N GLY A 73 9.81 13.48 -10.16
CA GLY A 73 10.36 14.21 -9.02
C GLY A 73 9.73 13.86 -7.68
N ARG A 74 8.84 12.87 -7.62
CA ARG A 74 8.06 12.56 -6.42
C ARG A 74 8.60 11.35 -5.70
N LYS A 75 8.84 11.49 -4.40
CA LYS A 75 9.41 10.43 -3.55
C LYS A 75 8.43 9.31 -3.24
N HIS A 76 7.15 9.61 -3.18
CA HIS A 76 6.14 8.67 -2.68
C HIS A 76 5.54 7.80 -3.78
N PHE A 77 5.74 8.13 -5.04
CA PHE A 77 5.26 7.33 -6.15
C PHE A 77 6.26 6.24 -6.51
N PRO A 78 5.82 4.96 -6.64
CA PRO A 78 6.72 3.88 -7.02
C PRO A 78 7.31 4.08 -8.42
N GLN A 79 8.58 3.70 -8.60
CA GLN A 79 9.26 3.82 -9.88
C GLN A 79 8.59 3.03 -11.00
N THR A 80 8.06 1.84 -10.68
CA THR A 80 7.32 1.00 -11.65
C THR A 80 6.12 1.75 -12.23
N MET A 81 5.37 2.48 -11.38
CA MET A 81 4.24 3.29 -11.81
C MET A 81 4.67 4.38 -12.78
N ILE A 82 5.78 5.06 -12.48
CA ILE A 82 6.34 6.11 -13.35
C ILE A 82 6.72 5.54 -14.71
N ASP A 83 7.39 4.38 -14.73
CA ASP A 83 7.81 3.71 -15.96
C ASP A 83 6.60 3.27 -16.80
N MET A 84 5.57 2.72 -16.17
CA MET A 84 4.34 2.32 -16.85
C MET A 84 3.60 3.53 -17.44
N CYS A 85 3.53 4.64 -16.71
CA CYS A 85 2.92 5.88 -17.20
C CYS A 85 3.70 6.45 -18.40
N ALA A 86 5.03 6.36 -18.37
CA ALA A 86 5.87 6.81 -19.50
C ALA A 86 5.52 6.05 -20.77
N VAL A 87 5.40 4.72 -20.69
CA VAL A 87 5.02 3.88 -21.83
C VAL A 87 3.61 4.23 -22.32
N GLY A 88 2.66 4.41 -21.41
CA GLY A 88 1.28 4.76 -21.76
C GLY A 88 1.16 6.12 -22.45
N GLU A 89 1.93 7.11 -22.03
CA GLU A 89 1.96 8.43 -22.69
C GLU A 89 2.57 8.37 -24.07
N GLU A 90 3.65 7.59 -24.25
CA GLU A 90 4.30 7.42 -25.56
C GLU A 90 3.40 6.72 -26.57
N THR A 91 2.60 5.74 -26.15
CA THR A 91 1.70 4.97 -27.01
C THR A 91 0.33 5.62 -27.17
N GLY A 92 0.01 6.64 -26.39
CA GLY A 92 -1.31 7.27 -26.37
C GLY A 92 -2.38 6.46 -25.63
N GLU A 93 -1.99 5.46 -24.85
CA GLU A 93 -2.86 4.56 -24.10
C GLU A 93 -2.76 4.79 -22.60
N LEU A 94 -2.65 6.06 -22.19
CA LEU A 94 -2.50 6.42 -20.77
C LEU A 94 -3.65 5.94 -19.90
N GLU A 95 -4.89 6.02 -20.40
CA GLU A 95 -6.09 5.58 -19.66
C GLU A 95 -6.02 4.10 -19.29
N ASP A 96 -5.75 3.27 -20.31
CA ASP A 96 -5.66 1.82 -20.13
C ASP A 96 -4.46 1.46 -19.26
N THR A 97 -3.36 2.16 -19.41
CA THR A 97 -2.15 1.96 -18.60
C THR A 97 -2.41 2.30 -17.14
N LEU A 98 -3.11 3.38 -16.84
CA LEU A 98 -3.47 3.75 -15.47
C LEU A 98 -4.43 2.74 -14.84
N GLU A 99 -5.37 2.20 -15.61
CA GLU A 99 -6.24 1.12 -15.14
C GLU A 99 -5.42 -0.12 -14.76
N ASN A 100 -4.46 -0.51 -15.60
CA ASN A 100 -3.56 -1.62 -15.33
C ASN A 100 -2.68 -1.37 -14.11
N VAL A 101 -2.18 -0.15 -13.93
CA VAL A 101 -1.42 0.27 -12.75
C VAL A 101 -2.27 0.15 -11.49
N ALA A 102 -3.52 0.61 -11.55
CA ALA A 102 -4.45 0.51 -10.43
C ALA A 102 -4.67 -0.94 -10.00
N ASP A 103 -4.93 -1.83 -10.96
CA ASP A 103 -5.13 -3.26 -10.71
C ASP A 103 -3.88 -3.90 -10.14
N TYR A 104 -2.72 -3.58 -10.69
CA TYR A 104 -1.43 -4.10 -10.22
C TYR A 104 -1.17 -3.73 -8.75
N TYR A 105 -1.31 -2.47 -8.38
CA TYR A 105 -1.05 -2.04 -7.00
C TYR A 105 -2.13 -2.46 -6.03
N THR A 106 -3.38 -2.56 -6.45
CA THR A 106 -4.46 -3.11 -5.63
C THR A 106 -4.18 -4.57 -5.28
N ASN A 107 -3.81 -5.38 -6.27
CA ASN A 107 -3.48 -6.79 -6.06
C ASN A 107 -2.22 -6.95 -5.21
N GLU A 108 -1.22 -6.12 -5.43
CA GLU A 108 0.03 -6.15 -4.65
C GLU A 108 -0.21 -5.78 -3.19
N ALA A 109 -1.03 -4.77 -2.92
CA ALA A 109 -1.41 -4.38 -1.57
C ALA A 109 -2.19 -5.48 -0.87
N ASP A 110 -3.18 -6.08 -1.54
CA ASP A 110 -3.95 -7.20 -1.01
C ASP A 110 -3.07 -8.41 -0.70
N PHE A 111 -2.14 -8.74 -1.58
CA PHE A 111 -1.18 -9.82 -1.39
C PHE A 111 -0.32 -9.59 -0.14
N ARG A 112 0.17 -8.38 0.06
CA ARG A 112 0.96 -8.03 1.25
C ARG A 112 0.15 -8.08 2.54
N ILE A 113 -1.10 -7.64 2.50
CA ILE A 113 -2.02 -7.73 3.65
C ILE A 113 -2.26 -9.19 4.01
N GLN A 114 -2.55 -10.05 3.03
CA GLN A 114 -2.73 -11.48 3.26
C GLN A 114 -1.48 -12.13 3.84
N ARG A 115 -0.30 -11.74 3.36
CA ARG A 115 0.98 -12.22 3.89
C ARG A 115 1.19 -11.83 5.35
N LEU A 116 0.85 -10.60 5.73
CA LEU A 116 0.91 -10.15 7.12
C LEU A 116 -0.05 -10.93 8.01
N LEU A 117 -1.27 -11.14 7.55
CA LEU A 117 -2.28 -11.93 8.27
C LEU A 117 -1.85 -13.38 8.43
N ALA A 118 -1.25 -13.97 7.40
CA ALA A 118 -0.73 -15.33 7.46
C ALA A 118 0.40 -15.47 8.48
N MET A 119 1.19 -14.44 8.72
CA MET A 119 2.24 -14.42 9.74
C MET A 119 1.70 -14.31 11.16
N LEU A 120 0.50 -13.74 11.34
CA LEU A 120 -0.13 -13.62 12.66
C LEU A 120 -0.55 -14.97 13.22
N GLU A 121 -1.03 -15.87 12.39
CA GLU A 121 -1.51 -17.19 12.81
C GLU A 121 -0.42 -18.01 13.52
N PRO A 122 0.79 -18.23 12.95
CA PRO A 122 1.86 -18.92 13.65
C PRO A 122 2.27 -18.24 14.96
N THR A 123 2.31 -16.90 14.98
CA THR A 123 2.67 -16.12 16.17
C THR A 123 1.68 -16.35 17.31
N LEU A 124 0.39 -16.33 17.00
CA LEU A 124 -0.67 -16.61 17.98
C LEU A 124 -0.58 -18.03 18.51
N LEU A 125 -0.32 -19.01 17.65
CA LEU A 125 -0.16 -20.41 18.07
C LEU A 125 1.03 -20.60 19.01
N ILE A 126 2.16 -19.95 18.75
CA ILE A 126 3.34 -19.98 19.61
C ILE A 126 3.02 -19.37 20.97
N LEU A 127 2.37 -18.20 21.01
CA LEU A 127 1.98 -17.56 22.27
C LEU A 127 1.02 -18.42 23.08
N LEU A 128 0.02 -19.01 22.44
CA LEU A 128 -0.91 -19.92 23.11
C LEU A 128 -0.21 -21.16 23.64
N SER A 129 0.74 -21.71 22.90
CA SER A 129 1.53 -22.87 23.32
C SER A 129 2.37 -22.57 24.54
N ILE A 130 3.02 -21.41 24.60
CA ILE A 130 3.81 -20.96 25.75
C ILE A 130 2.91 -20.80 26.97
N PHE A 131 1.75 -20.18 26.80
CA PHE A 131 0.79 -19.95 27.87
C PHE A 131 0.24 -21.28 28.41
N ALA A 132 -0.14 -22.20 27.51
CA ALA A 132 -0.63 -23.53 27.88
C ALA A 132 0.47 -24.34 28.61
N GLY A 133 1.70 -24.28 28.12
CA GLY A 133 2.86 -24.92 28.77
C GLY A 133 3.10 -24.39 30.20
N PHE A 134 2.98 -23.08 30.37
CA PHE A 134 3.11 -22.45 31.69
C PHE A 134 2.03 -22.97 32.67
N ILE A 135 0.77 -23.08 32.23
CA ILE A 135 -0.33 -23.60 33.02
C ILE A 135 -0.06 -25.05 33.43
N VAL A 136 0.37 -25.88 32.48
CA VAL A 136 0.66 -27.29 32.74
C VAL A 136 1.77 -27.44 33.78
N VAL A 137 2.86 -26.70 33.64
CA VAL A 137 3.98 -26.73 34.61
C VAL A 137 3.51 -26.26 35.98
N SER A 138 2.66 -25.24 36.06
CA SER A 138 2.12 -24.70 37.31
C SER A 138 1.24 -25.71 38.05
N ILE A 139 0.56 -26.58 37.32
CA ILE A 139 -0.29 -27.63 37.92
C ILE A 139 0.56 -28.83 38.38
N TYR A 140 1.54 -29.24 37.58
CA TYR A 140 2.35 -30.43 37.85
C TYR A 140 3.43 -30.21 38.93
N LEU A 141 3.99 -29.01 39.04
CA LEU A 141 5.02 -28.73 40.04
C LEU A 141 4.59 -29.03 41.50
N PRO A 142 3.43 -28.57 42.00
CA PRO A 142 2.96 -28.90 43.34
C PRO A 142 2.74 -30.39 43.52
N ILE A 143 2.30 -31.10 42.51
CA ILE A 143 2.07 -32.55 42.56
C ILE A 143 3.37 -33.30 42.78
N PHE A 144 4.42 -32.96 42.03
CA PHE A 144 5.75 -33.55 42.20
C PHE A 144 6.37 -33.24 43.58
N THR A 145 6.19 -32.01 44.05
CA THR A 145 6.64 -31.60 45.38
C THR A 145 5.95 -32.40 46.49
N MET A 146 4.66 -32.70 46.34
CA MET A 146 3.92 -33.54 47.29
C MET A 146 4.46 -34.97 47.30
N TYR A 147 4.85 -35.52 46.15
CA TYR A 147 5.46 -36.86 46.08
C TYR A 147 6.82 -36.93 46.75
N ASP A 148 7.63 -35.88 46.61
CA ASP A 148 8.95 -35.83 47.25
C ASP A 148 8.88 -35.71 48.80
N LEU A 149 7.79 -35.16 49.32
CA LEU A 149 7.57 -35.03 50.74
C LEU A 149 7.01 -36.29 51.41
N MET A 150 6.53 -37.24 50.61
CA MET A 150 6.07 -38.54 51.11
C MET A 150 7.16 -39.58 51.01
#